data_be0bd6daa14e179dbcbcce2218f5de39
#
_entry.id   be0bd6daa14e179dbcbcce2218f5de39
#
_cell.length_a   1.000
_cell.length_b   1.000
_cell.length_c   1.000
_cell.angle_alpha   90.00
_cell.angle_beta   90.00
_cell.angle_gamma   90.00
#
_symmetry.space_group_name_H-M   'P 1'
#
loop_
_entity.id
_entity.type
_entity.pdbx_description
1 polymer ?
#
loop_
_entity_poly.entity_id
_entity_poly.type
_entity_poly.pdbx_seq_one_letter_code
_entity_poly.pdbx_strand_id
1 'polypeptide(L)'
;MAKVLSDIEIAQQTKLEPITAIANQVGLTDDDLELYGKYKAKISFDAIKRLSKNEDGKLVLVTAITPTPAGEGKTLTTIGLAQALNYMGHKAVVALREPSLGPVFGIKGGAAGGGYSQVLPMEDINLHFTGDMHAITAANNLLAAAIDNHVHQGNALRIDVRRVIWKRVMDMNDRALRNIVVGMGGKVCGFPREDHFMITVASEIMAALCLASDLMDLKKRMGDITVAYDLDGNLVTARQLGVEGAMAILMKDAIKPNLVQTIEHTPALVHGGPFANIAHGCNSVVATKLAMKMGDIAVTEAGFGADLGAEKFMDIKCRFAGIKPDAVVIVATVRALKMHGGVDKKNLQEENVEAFKKGFANLAKHIENMRLFDVPVVVGINKFISDTDEEIATLRKLCEDYGVEVALNNCWAEGGKGGVEMGEKVLKLLQQPKTPYKPLYDVNDSIPKKMETIVKKVYGGDGVIFEGNAQKQIKELEAFGLDKMPICVAKTQYSLSDNPALLGAPKGFKVTVKDVRVCTGAGFIVCQTSNIMTMPGLPKVPAANRMDIDENGVITGLF
;
A
#
# COMPACT_ATOMS: atom_id res chain seq x y z
N MET A 1 -7.29 11.70 36.30
CA MET A 1 -7.57 11.44 34.87
C MET A 1 -7.59 9.95 34.66
N ALA A 2 -8.59 9.40 33.97
CA ALA A 2 -8.57 7.98 33.62
C ALA A 2 -7.33 7.72 32.74
N LYS A 3 -6.66 6.57 32.96
CA LYS A 3 -5.51 6.16 32.14
C LYS A 3 -6.01 5.97 30.69
N VAL A 4 -5.41 6.66 29.74
CA VAL A 4 -5.64 6.38 28.31
C VAL A 4 -4.95 5.06 27.99
N LEU A 5 -5.73 4.07 27.55
CA LEU A 5 -5.21 2.75 27.16
C LEU A 5 -4.42 2.86 25.85
N SER A 6 -3.36 2.07 25.72
CA SER A 6 -2.62 1.91 24.46
C SER A 6 -3.42 1.05 23.47
N ASP A 7 -3.06 1.12 22.18
CA ASP A 7 -3.76 0.36 21.14
C ASP A 7 -3.75 -1.16 21.41
N ILE A 8 -2.63 -1.70 21.91
CA ILE A 8 -2.56 -3.12 22.29
C ILE A 8 -3.41 -3.44 23.52
N GLU A 9 -3.45 -2.58 24.54
CA GLU A 9 -4.30 -2.78 25.73
C GLU A 9 -5.79 -2.80 25.33
N ILE A 10 -6.21 -1.93 24.42
CA ILE A 10 -7.57 -1.90 23.87
C ILE A 10 -7.86 -3.19 23.10
N ALA A 11 -6.94 -3.63 22.24
CA ALA A 11 -7.08 -4.85 21.46
C ALA A 11 -7.23 -6.10 22.36
N GLN A 12 -6.36 -6.25 23.37
CA GLN A 12 -6.35 -7.39 24.30
C GLN A 12 -7.58 -7.45 25.19
N GLN A 13 -8.21 -6.30 25.51
CA GLN A 13 -9.45 -6.25 26.28
C GLN A 13 -10.71 -6.52 25.45
N THR A 14 -10.59 -6.50 24.12
CA THR A 14 -11.75 -6.68 23.23
C THR A 14 -12.13 -8.16 23.15
N LYS A 15 -13.41 -8.47 23.40
CA LYS A 15 -13.94 -9.81 23.17
C LYS A 15 -14.19 -10.05 21.69
N LEU A 16 -13.43 -10.99 21.11
CA LEU A 16 -13.56 -11.37 19.70
C LEU A 16 -14.73 -12.33 19.48
N GLU A 17 -15.45 -12.16 18.37
CA GLU A 17 -16.38 -13.15 17.86
C GLU A 17 -15.66 -14.22 17.04
N PRO A 18 -16.15 -15.47 17.00
CA PRO A 18 -15.61 -16.49 16.11
C PRO A 18 -15.64 -16.02 14.65
N ILE A 19 -14.61 -16.33 13.87
CA ILE A 19 -14.51 -15.84 12.48
C ILE A 19 -15.66 -16.36 11.61
N THR A 20 -16.25 -17.50 11.94
CA THR A 20 -17.45 -18.04 11.27
C THR A 20 -18.67 -17.14 11.47
N ALA A 21 -18.83 -16.53 12.65
CA ALA A 21 -19.90 -15.57 12.91
C ALA A 21 -19.72 -14.28 12.08
N ILE A 22 -18.47 -13.81 11.94
CA ILE A 22 -18.14 -12.67 11.07
C ILE A 22 -18.41 -13.01 9.60
N ALA A 23 -18.02 -14.19 9.15
CA ALA A 23 -18.23 -14.67 7.79
C ALA A 23 -19.73 -14.73 7.42
N ASN A 24 -20.57 -15.17 8.34
CA ASN A 24 -22.02 -15.24 8.14
C ASN A 24 -22.65 -13.86 7.87
N GLN A 25 -22.10 -12.76 8.40
CA GLN A 25 -22.59 -11.40 8.14
C GLN A 25 -22.50 -11.01 6.66
N VAL A 26 -21.58 -11.63 5.92
CA VAL A 26 -21.32 -11.35 4.50
C VAL A 26 -21.68 -12.51 3.57
N GLY A 27 -22.51 -13.44 4.05
CA GLY A 27 -23.04 -14.55 3.25
C GLY A 27 -22.03 -15.66 2.95
N LEU A 28 -20.99 -15.80 3.76
CA LEU A 28 -20.08 -16.93 3.76
C LEU A 28 -20.53 -17.98 4.79
N THR A 29 -20.33 -19.25 4.45
CA THR A 29 -20.58 -20.41 5.33
C THR A 29 -19.26 -20.96 5.85
N ASP A 30 -19.31 -21.91 6.78
CA ASP A 30 -18.12 -22.57 7.31
C ASP A 30 -17.33 -23.31 6.21
N ASP A 31 -18.00 -23.87 5.20
CA ASP A 31 -17.38 -24.54 4.05
C ASP A 31 -16.64 -23.58 3.10
N ASP A 32 -16.93 -22.28 3.19
CA ASP A 32 -16.25 -21.24 2.42
C ASP A 32 -14.91 -20.80 3.04
N LEU A 33 -14.60 -21.30 4.25
CA LEU A 33 -13.46 -20.85 5.05
C LEU A 33 -12.40 -21.92 5.23
N GLU A 34 -11.15 -21.50 5.15
CA GLU A 34 -9.99 -22.24 5.63
C GLU A 34 -9.52 -21.60 6.94
N LEU A 35 -9.83 -22.23 8.08
CA LEU A 35 -9.62 -21.65 9.40
C LEU A 35 -8.14 -21.62 9.79
N TYR A 36 -7.68 -20.48 10.26
CA TYR A 36 -6.37 -20.26 10.89
C TYR A 36 -6.58 -19.92 12.37
N GLY A 37 -7.09 -20.87 13.13
CA GLY A 37 -7.54 -20.68 14.49
C GLY A 37 -8.98 -20.13 14.56
N LYS A 38 -9.36 -19.59 15.73
CA LYS A 38 -10.76 -19.21 16.02
C LYS A 38 -11.18 -17.88 15.38
N TYR A 39 -10.23 -16.96 15.13
CA TYR A 39 -10.52 -15.55 14.88
C TYR A 39 -10.04 -15.04 13.52
N LYS A 40 -9.47 -15.90 12.69
CA LYS A 40 -8.99 -15.59 11.34
C LYS A 40 -9.18 -16.77 10.40
N ALA A 41 -9.42 -16.50 9.13
CA ALA A 41 -9.57 -17.52 8.10
C ALA A 41 -9.13 -16.99 6.74
N LYS A 42 -8.79 -17.87 5.82
CA LYS A 42 -8.73 -17.56 4.39
C LYS A 42 -10.05 -17.91 3.72
N ILE A 43 -10.41 -17.15 2.70
CA ILE A 43 -11.60 -17.41 1.90
C ILE A 43 -11.23 -18.38 0.79
N SER A 44 -11.96 -19.49 0.67
CA SER A 44 -11.68 -20.56 -0.28
C SER A 44 -11.83 -20.12 -1.75
N PHE A 45 -11.18 -20.81 -2.67
CA PHE A 45 -11.33 -20.53 -4.10
C PHE A 45 -12.77 -20.70 -4.60
N ASP A 46 -13.51 -21.69 -4.07
CA ASP A 46 -14.90 -21.93 -4.45
C ASP A 46 -15.81 -20.79 -3.99
N ALA A 47 -15.58 -20.26 -2.78
CA ALA A 47 -16.27 -19.08 -2.27
C ALA A 47 -15.98 -17.84 -3.15
N ILE A 48 -14.71 -17.58 -3.48
CA ILE A 48 -14.31 -16.47 -4.36
C ILE A 48 -15.01 -16.58 -5.71
N LYS A 49 -15.01 -17.78 -6.31
CA LYS A 49 -15.66 -18.04 -7.60
C LYS A 49 -17.19 -17.87 -7.50
N ARG A 50 -17.81 -18.32 -6.42
CA ARG A 50 -19.25 -18.16 -6.18
C ARG A 50 -19.62 -16.69 -6.03
N LEU A 51 -18.92 -15.97 -5.16
CA LEU A 51 -19.16 -14.55 -4.88
C LEU A 51 -18.88 -13.65 -6.09
N SER A 52 -17.99 -14.04 -7.00
CA SER A 52 -17.69 -13.24 -8.21
C SER A 52 -18.92 -12.97 -9.08
N LYS A 53 -20.01 -13.75 -8.90
CA LYS A 53 -21.28 -13.60 -9.64
C LYS A 53 -22.22 -12.56 -8.99
N ASN A 54 -21.95 -12.12 -7.76
CA ASN A 54 -22.75 -11.09 -7.10
C ASN A 54 -22.58 -9.74 -7.82
N GLU A 55 -23.53 -8.85 -7.64
CA GLU A 55 -23.37 -7.46 -8.04
C GLU A 55 -22.29 -6.77 -7.21
N ASP A 56 -21.63 -5.76 -7.77
CA ASP A 56 -20.65 -4.97 -7.07
C ASP A 56 -21.33 -3.94 -6.14
N GLY A 57 -20.94 -3.96 -4.89
CA GLY A 57 -21.20 -2.83 -3.98
C GLY A 57 -20.38 -1.60 -4.37
N LYS A 58 -20.63 -0.49 -3.69
CA LYS A 58 -19.90 0.78 -3.87
C LYS A 58 -18.48 0.67 -3.34
N LEU A 59 -17.54 1.36 -3.98
CA LEU A 59 -16.14 1.40 -3.56
C LEU A 59 -15.76 2.78 -3.03
N VAL A 60 -15.32 2.85 -1.78
CA VAL A 60 -14.77 4.07 -1.17
C VAL A 60 -13.27 3.92 -0.97
N LEU A 61 -12.51 4.86 -1.51
CA LEU A 61 -11.06 4.92 -1.34
C LEU A 61 -10.70 5.96 -0.26
N VAL A 62 -9.93 5.54 0.74
CA VAL A 62 -9.34 6.44 1.75
C VAL A 62 -7.89 6.72 1.41
N THR A 63 -7.56 7.98 1.29
CA THR A 63 -6.19 8.48 1.08
C THR A 63 -5.91 9.64 2.03
N ALA A 64 -4.81 10.36 1.87
CA ALA A 64 -4.48 11.48 2.75
C ALA A 64 -3.75 12.59 2.01
N ILE A 65 -3.56 13.71 2.71
CA ILE A 65 -2.58 14.74 2.36
C ILE A 65 -1.15 14.20 2.47
N THR A 66 -0.15 14.97 2.06
CA THR A 66 1.26 14.62 2.26
C THR A 66 1.54 14.38 3.75
N PRO A 67 2.02 13.18 4.15
CA PRO A 67 2.06 12.79 5.55
C PRO A 67 3.21 13.47 6.33
N THR A 68 3.00 13.58 7.63
CA THR A 68 4.07 13.79 8.62
C THR A 68 4.79 12.45 8.92
N PRO A 69 5.95 12.47 9.56
CA PRO A 69 6.62 11.24 10.02
C PRO A 69 5.76 10.39 10.98
N ALA A 70 4.82 11.00 11.70
CA ALA A 70 3.92 10.31 12.61
C ALA A 70 2.73 9.61 11.91
N GLY A 71 2.52 9.91 10.61
CA GLY A 71 1.38 9.42 9.83
C GLY A 71 0.09 10.22 10.09
N GLU A 72 -0.93 9.99 9.23
CA GLU A 72 -2.17 10.79 9.25
C GLU A 72 -3.41 9.99 9.67
N GLY A 73 -3.24 8.71 10.03
CA GLY A 73 -4.35 7.88 10.51
C GLY A 73 -5.28 7.37 9.41
N LYS A 74 -4.77 7.11 8.19
CA LYS A 74 -5.58 6.54 7.09
C LYS A 74 -6.23 5.21 7.43
N THR A 75 -5.45 4.25 7.94
CA THR A 75 -5.97 2.92 8.29
C THR A 75 -7.03 3.01 9.36
N LEU A 76 -6.79 3.82 10.40
CA LEU A 76 -7.78 4.14 11.43
C LEU A 76 -9.06 4.72 10.82
N THR A 77 -8.93 5.70 9.91
CA THR A 77 -10.08 6.32 9.24
C THR A 77 -10.82 5.31 8.34
N THR A 78 -10.09 4.43 7.65
CA THR A 78 -10.69 3.39 6.79
C THR A 78 -11.53 2.42 7.60
N ILE A 79 -10.99 1.95 8.72
CA ILE A 79 -11.68 1.04 9.65
C ILE A 79 -12.87 1.77 10.29
N GLY A 80 -12.62 2.97 10.86
CA GLY A 80 -13.65 3.75 11.54
C GLY A 80 -14.82 4.14 10.63
N LEU A 81 -14.55 4.47 9.36
CA LEU A 81 -15.60 4.73 8.38
C LEU A 81 -16.45 3.47 8.12
N ALA A 82 -15.85 2.31 7.96
CA ALA A 82 -16.59 1.07 7.76
C ALA A 82 -17.41 0.70 8.99
N GLN A 83 -16.86 0.86 10.20
CA GLN A 83 -17.59 0.71 11.45
C GLN A 83 -18.77 1.68 11.54
N ALA A 84 -18.57 2.96 11.16
CA ALA A 84 -19.64 3.95 11.13
C ALA A 84 -20.75 3.59 10.16
N LEU A 85 -20.42 3.13 8.96
CA LEU A 85 -21.39 2.69 7.97
C LEU A 85 -22.19 1.48 8.46
N ASN A 86 -21.56 0.51 9.12
CA ASN A 86 -22.26 -0.62 9.76
C ASN A 86 -23.13 -0.16 10.94
N TYR A 87 -22.65 0.78 11.76
CA TYR A 87 -23.44 1.39 12.83
C TYR A 87 -24.71 2.09 12.30
N MET A 88 -24.64 2.66 11.09
CA MET A 88 -25.76 3.28 10.38
C MET A 88 -26.65 2.28 9.63
N GLY A 89 -26.40 0.97 9.74
CA GLY A 89 -27.21 -0.11 9.16
C GLY A 89 -26.85 -0.52 7.73
N HIS A 90 -25.71 -0.08 7.20
CA HIS A 90 -25.19 -0.53 5.90
C HIS A 90 -24.26 -1.74 6.07
N LYS A 91 -24.13 -2.57 5.04
CA LYS A 91 -23.18 -3.70 5.03
C LYS A 91 -21.84 -3.23 4.46
N ALA A 92 -20.99 -2.66 5.30
CA ALA A 92 -19.66 -2.25 4.89
C ALA A 92 -18.61 -3.34 5.17
N VAL A 93 -17.67 -3.53 4.23
CA VAL A 93 -16.54 -4.46 4.34
C VAL A 93 -15.25 -3.68 4.13
N VAL A 94 -14.26 -3.91 4.99
CA VAL A 94 -12.94 -3.27 4.89
C VAL A 94 -11.99 -4.12 4.04
N ALA A 95 -11.14 -3.49 3.23
CA ALA A 95 -10.04 -4.15 2.54
C ALA A 95 -8.72 -3.40 2.79
N LEU A 96 -7.78 -4.03 3.48
CA LEU A 96 -6.54 -3.44 3.97
C LEU A 96 -5.31 -4.17 3.45
N ARG A 97 -4.16 -3.49 3.58
CA ARG A 97 -2.85 -4.11 3.37
C ARG A 97 -2.42 -4.91 4.60
N GLU A 98 -1.72 -6.00 4.35
CA GLU A 98 -1.03 -6.78 5.37
C GLU A 98 0.27 -6.06 5.78
N PRO A 99 0.56 -5.90 7.09
CA PRO A 99 1.80 -5.28 7.55
C PRO A 99 3.02 -6.19 7.34
N SER A 100 4.19 -5.57 7.16
CA SER A 100 5.49 -6.21 7.06
C SER A 100 6.22 -6.13 8.41
N LEU A 101 6.95 -7.19 8.78
CA LEU A 101 7.69 -7.28 10.05
C LEU A 101 8.74 -6.17 10.20
N GLY A 102 9.43 -5.80 9.12
CA GLY A 102 10.47 -4.78 9.19
C GLY A 102 10.00 -3.45 9.79
N PRO A 103 8.93 -2.82 9.29
CA PRO A 103 8.32 -1.63 9.92
C PRO A 103 7.83 -1.86 11.34
N VAL A 104 7.23 -3.01 11.63
CA VAL A 104 6.71 -3.36 12.96
C VAL A 104 7.82 -3.34 14.01
N PHE A 105 8.94 -3.99 13.74
CA PHE A 105 10.10 -4.02 14.64
C PHE A 105 11.02 -2.79 14.50
N GLY A 106 10.82 -1.94 13.48
CA GLY A 106 11.60 -0.74 13.18
C GLY A 106 11.10 0.52 13.87
N ILE A 107 10.55 1.46 13.07
CA ILE A 107 10.11 2.78 13.55
C ILE A 107 8.59 2.86 13.66
N LYS A 108 7.88 2.20 12.74
CA LYS A 108 6.45 2.37 12.54
C LYS A 108 5.70 1.27 13.26
N GLY A 109 4.68 1.65 14.00
CA GLY A 109 3.65 0.74 14.44
C GLY A 109 3.02 -0.02 13.27
N GLY A 110 2.27 -1.08 13.57
CA GLY A 110 1.62 -1.91 12.57
C GLY A 110 0.53 -1.20 11.78
N ALA A 111 -0.04 -1.92 10.84
CA ALA A 111 -1.11 -1.43 9.97
C ALA A 111 -2.52 -1.89 10.45
N ALA A 112 -2.72 -2.09 11.75
CA ALA A 112 -3.97 -2.60 12.31
C ALA A 112 -5.00 -1.52 12.69
N GLY A 113 -4.70 -0.24 12.46
CA GLY A 113 -5.51 0.89 12.92
C GLY A 113 -5.04 1.46 14.24
N GLY A 114 -5.94 1.98 15.08
CA GLY A 114 -5.62 2.50 16.41
C GLY A 114 -6.88 2.88 17.20
N GLY A 115 -6.73 3.01 18.53
CA GLY A 115 -7.84 3.29 19.43
C GLY A 115 -8.98 2.29 19.28
N TYR A 116 -10.21 2.78 19.18
CA TYR A 116 -11.40 1.96 18.96
C TYR A 116 -11.71 1.70 17.48
N SER A 117 -10.75 1.92 16.58
CA SER A 117 -10.85 1.57 15.16
C SER A 117 -9.63 0.74 14.73
N GLN A 118 -9.66 -0.54 15.10
CA GLN A 118 -8.63 -1.53 14.84
C GLN A 118 -9.19 -2.78 14.18
N VAL A 119 -8.36 -3.49 13.40
CA VAL A 119 -8.61 -4.87 12.96
C VAL A 119 -7.93 -5.85 13.92
N LEU A 120 -8.64 -6.94 14.23
CA LEU A 120 -8.26 -7.92 15.25
C LEU A 120 -8.29 -9.35 14.69
N PRO A 121 -7.44 -10.26 15.17
CA PRO A 121 -6.45 -10.11 16.26
C PRO A 121 -5.22 -9.31 15.82
N MET A 122 -4.95 -8.18 16.50
CA MET A 122 -3.92 -7.21 16.11
C MET A 122 -2.51 -7.80 16.15
N GLU A 123 -2.21 -8.60 17.18
CA GLU A 123 -0.90 -9.23 17.37
C GLU A 123 -0.60 -10.17 16.20
N ASP A 124 -1.51 -11.07 15.86
CA ASP A 124 -1.35 -12.02 14.75
C ASP A 124 -1.14 -11.29 13.41
N ILE A 125 -1.96 -10.25 13.15
CA ILE A 125 -1.90 -9.48 11.90
C ILE A 125 -0.53 -8.80 11.75
N ASN A 126 0.05 -8.28 12.82
CA ASN A 126 1.32 -7.56 12.79
C ASN A 126 2.56 -8.46 12.89
N LEU A 127 2.41 -9.74 13.21
CA LEU A 127 3.50 -10.70 13.33
C LEU A 127 3.42 -11.77 12.22
N HIS A 128 3.21 -13.02 12.58
CA HIS A 128 3.05 -14.13 11.63
C HIS A 128 1.57 -14.41 11.39
N PHE A 129 0.94 -13.63 10.53
CA PHE A 129 -0.50 -13.65 10.34
C PHE A 129 -1.03 -15.01 9.86
N THR A 130 -0.87 -15.33 8.58
CA THR A 130 -1.29 -16.60 7.95
C THR A 130 -0.20 -17.18 7.05
N GLY A 131 0.99 -16.58 7.03
CA GLY A 131 2.15 -17.04 6.28
C GLY A 131 2.33 -16.41 4.91
N ASP A 132 1.53 -15.41 4.50
CA ASP A 132 1.60 -14.81 3.18
C ASP A 132 2.96 -14.16 2.91
N MET A 133 3.51 -13.41 3.88
CA MET A 133 4.85 -12.81 3.76
C MET A 133 5.94 -13.86 3.60
N HIS A 134 5.84 -14.99 4.32
CA HIS A 134 6.76 -16.11 4.17
C HIS A 134 6.64 -16.76 2.79
N ALA A 135 5.42 -16.99 2.29
CA ALA A 135 5.19 -17.57 0.97
C ALA A 135 5.80 -16.70 -0.15
N ILE A 136 5.59 -15.38 -0.07
CA ILE A 136 6.16 -14.40 -1.01
C ILE A 136 7.69 -14.46 -0.95
N THR A 137 8.27 -14.43 0.26
CA THR A 137 9.71 -14.55 0.48
C THR A 137 10.26 -15.85 -0.12
N ALA A 138 9.60 -16.97 0.13
CA ALA A 138 9.99 -18.28 -0.37
C ALA A 138 9.93 -18.36 -1.90
N ALA A 139 8.85 -17.88 -2.53
CA ALA A 139 8.72 -17.87 -3.98
C ALA A 139 9.77 -16.97 -4.65
N ASN A 140 10.03 -15.80 -4.08
CA ASN A 140 11.06 -14.89 -4.58
C ASN A 140 12.46 -15.49 -4.50
N ASN A 141 12.78 -16.12 -3.39
CA ASN A 141 14.11 -16.69 -3.15
C ASN A 141 14.30 -18.01 -3.87
N LEU A 142 13.24 -18.79 -4.14
CA LEU A 142 13.28 -19.94 -5.04
C LEU A 142 13.72 -19.48 -6.44
N LEU A 143 13.15 -18.39 -6.97
CA LEU A 143 13.55 -17.85 -8.28
C LEU A 143 15.03 -17.42 -8.27
N ALA A 144 15.49 -16.73 -7.21
CA ALA A 144 16.91 -16.36 -7.08
C ALA A 144 17.83 -17.58 -7.05
N ALA A 145 17.46 -18.62 -6.29
CA ALA A 145 18.22 -19.87 -6.25
C ALA A 145 18.22 -20.60 -7.60
N ALA A 146 17.11 -20.59 -8.32
CA ALA A 146 17.00 -21.20 -9.64
C ALA A 146 17.92 -20.52 -10.69
N ILE A 147 18.04 -19.19 -10.64
CA ILE A 147 18.98 -18.44 -11.49
C ILE A 147 20.42 -18.88 -11.24
N ASP A 148 20.86 -18.86 -9.98
CA ASP A 148 22.22 -19.23 -9.62
C ASP A 148 22.51 -20.72 -9.90
N ASN A 149 21.53 -21.60 -9.68
CA ASN A 149 21.64 -23.01 -10.04
C ASN A 149 21.74 -23.22 -11.56
N HIS A 150 20.93 -22.50 -12.35
CA HIS A 150 21.00 -22.57 -13.82
C HIS A 150 22.38 -22.17 -14.34
N VAL A 151 22.93 -21.08 -13.82
CA VAL A 151 24.30 -20.64 -14.15
C VAL A 151 25.34 -21.69 -13.77
N HIS A 152 25.22 -22.29 -12.57
CA HIS A 152 26.14 -23.30 -12.06
C HIS A 152 26.10 -24.60 -12.86
N GLN A 153 24.92 -25.04 -13.32
CA GLN A 153 24.68 -26.30 -14.02
C GLN A 153 24.85 -26.20 -15.55
N GLY A 154 25.65 -25.25 -16.04
CA GLY A 154 26.03 -25.18 -17.45
C GLY A 154 25.44 -24.01 -18.22
N ASN A 155 24.57 -23.19 -17.60
CA ASN A 155 24.10 -21.91 -18.13
C ASN A 155 23.55 -21.98 -19.58
N ALA A 156 22.65 -22.91 -19.85
CA ALA A 156 22.08 -23.14 -21.20
C ALA A 156 21.41 -21.87 -21.77
N LEU A 157 20.85 -21.01 -20.93
CA LEU A 157 20.28 -19.70 -21.34
C LEU A 157 21.35 -18.61 -21.53
N ARG A 158 22.62 -18.94 -21.34
CA ARG A 158 23.74 -18.00 -21.50
C ARG A 158 23.59 -16.70 -20.70
N ILE A 159 23.06 -16.80 -19.45
CA ILE A 159 22.88 -15.66 -18.55
C ILE A 159 24.24 -14.95 -18.31
N ASP A 160 24.28 -13.62 -18.53
CA ASP A 160 25.42 -12.81 -18.09
C ASP A 160 25.33 -12.62 -16.57
N VAL A 161 26.23 -13.25 -15.83
CA VAL A 161 26.26 -13.21 -14.36
C VAL A 161 26.43 -11.80 -13.79
N ARG A 162 26.94 -10.86 -14.60
CA ARG A 162 27.07 -9.44 -14.23
C ARG A 162 25.78 -8.65 -14.44
N ARG A 163 24.79 -9.25 -15.13
CA ARG A 163 23.50 -8.62 -15.48
C ARG A 163 22.31 -9.41 -14.92
N VAL A 164 22.49 -10.08 -13.79
CA VAL A 164 21.38 -10.64 -13.00
C VAL A 164 20.71 -9.50 -12.25
N ILE A 165 19.47 -9.20 -12.61
CA ILE A 165 18.69 -8.09 -12.03
C ILE A 165 17.77 -8.53 -10.89
N TRP A 166 17.43 -9.82 -10.83
CA TRP A 166 16.62 -10.39 -9.76
C TRP A 166 17.37 -10.40 -8.42
N LYS A 167 16.68 -10.01 -7.35
CA LYS A 167 17.25 -9.87 -6.01
C LYS A 167 16.58 -10.79 -5.02
N ARG A 168 17.28 -11.13 -3.95
CA ARG A 168 16.72 -11.86 -2.80
C ARG A 168 15.88 -10.96 -1.93
N VAL A 169 15.05 -11.53 -1.09
CA VAL A 169 14.22 -10.76 -0.15
C VAL A 169 14.23 -11.38 1.24
N MET A 170 13.99 -10.51 2.24
CA MET A 170 13.74 -10.87 3.63
C MET A 170 12.77 -9.85 4.24
N ASP A 171 11.79 -10.33 5.03
CA ASP A 171 10.81 -9.44 5.64
C ASP A 171 11.30 -8.88 6.99
N MET A 172 12.45 -8.19 6.94
CA MET A 172 13.06 -7.52 8.09
C MET A 172 13.90 -6.34 7.63
N ASN A 173 14.07 -5.32 8.49
CA ASN A 173 14.96 -4.20 8.24
C ASN A 173 16.40 -4.58 8.57
N ASP A 174 17.21 -4.81 7.54
CA ASP A 174 18.63 -5.17 7.72
C ASP A 174 19.54 -4.46 6.72
N ARG A 175 20.19 -3.38 7.16
CA ARG A 175 21.09 -2.60 6.31
C ARG A 175 22.35 -3.33 5.87
N ALA A 176 22.75 -4.38 6.59
CA ALA A 176 23.94 -5.16 6.26
C ALA A 176 23.75 -5.99 4.99
N LEU A 177 22.49 -6.27 4.63
CA LEU A 177 22.14 -7.05 3.44
C LEU A 177 21.96 -6.21 2.17
N ARG A 178 22.17 -4.90 2.22
CA ARG A 178 22.01 -4.01 1.04
C ARG A 178 22.97 -4.32 -0.09
N ASN A 179 24.21 -4.70 0.24
CA ASN A 179 25.20 -5.13 -0.73
C ASN A 179 25.95 -6.32 -0.15
N ILE A 180 25.89 -7.44 -0.82
CA ILE A 180 26.50 -8.70 -0.43
C ILE A 180 27.21 -9.35 -1.62
N VAL A 181 28.05 -10.33 -1.35
CA VAL A 181 28.61 -11.21 -2.36
C VAL A 181 28.07 -12.62 -2.13
N VAL A 182 27.48 -13.22 -3.15
CA VAL A 182 27.01 -14.62 -3.14
C VAL A 182 27.98 -15.51 -3.92
N GLY A 183 27.86 -16.83 -3.75
CA GLY A 183 28.68 -17.81 -4.48
C GLY A 183 30.13 -17.92 -4.02
N MET A 184 30.48 -17.42 -2.83
CA MET A 184 31.81 -17.59 -2.21
C MET A 184 32.00 -19.02 -1.71
N GLY A 185 33.23 -19.51 -1.70
CA GLY A 185 33.58 -20.87 -1.19
C GLY A 185 34.06 -21.84 -2.27
N GLY A 186 34.42 -21.33 -3.44
CA GLY A 186 35.01 -22.08 -4.54
C GLY A 186 33.98 -22.72 -5.49
N LYS A 187 34.46 -23.58 -6.38
CA LYS A 187 33.69 -24.08 -7.53
C LYS A 187 32.35 -24.73 -7.16
N VAL A 188 32.24 -25.37 -6.03
CA VAL A 188 31.02 -26.06 -5.58
C VAL A 188 29.93 -25.12 -5.08
N CYS A 189 30.26 -23.83 -4.80
CA CYS A 189 29.35 -22.82 -4.28
C CYS A 189 28.75 -21.90 -5.38
N GLY A 190 29.12 -22.11 -6.66
CA GLY A 190 28.62 -21.35 -7.79
C GLY A 190 29.58 -20.24 -8.24
N PHE A 191 29.04 -19.18 -8.83
CA PHE A 191 29.80 -18.04 -9.33
C PHE A 191 29.74 -16.87 -8.35
N PRO A 192 30.89 -16.34 -7.89
CA PRO A 192 30.90 -15.12 -7.08
C PRO A 192 30.33 -13.93 -7.87
N ARG A 193 29.32 -13.28 -7.31
CA ARG A 193 28.74 -12.06 -7.86
C ARG A 193 28.18 -11.17 -6.76
N GLU A 194 28.09 -9.88 -7.07
CA GLU A 194 27.37 -8.94 -6.22
C GLU A 194 25.85 -9.24 -6.25
N ASP A 195 25.22 -9.17 -5.10
CA ASP A 195 23.78 -9.27 -4.92
C ASP A 195 23.32 -8.33 -3.81
N HIS A 196 22.02 -8.23 -3.59
CA HIS A 196 21.46 -7.55 -2.42
C HIS A 196 20.11 -8.14 -2.04
N PHE A 197 19.68 -7.88 -0.81
CA PHE A 197 18.33 -8.15 -0.38
C PHE A 197 17.46 -6.91 -0.46
N MET A 198 16.19 -7.10 -0.79
CA MET A 198 15.11 -6.14 -0.59
C MET A 198 14.21 -6.62 0.55
N ILE A 199 13.46 -5.72 1.14
CA ILE A 199 12.38 -6.13 2.05
C ILE A 199 11.26 -6.81 1.22
N THR A 200 10.65 -7.86 1.75
CA THR A 200 9.67 -8.69 1.03
C THR A 200 8.56 -7.88 0.34
N VAL A 201 8.06 -6.85 1.01
CA VAL A 201 7.01 -5.96 0.48
C VAL A 201 7.46 -5.02 -0.64
N ALA A 202 8.77 -4.95 -0.94
CA ALA A 202 9.32 -4.26 -2.10
C ALA A 202 9.49 -5.18 -3.32
N SER A 203 9.27 -6.48 -3.16
CA SER A 203 9.46 -7.46 -4.24
C SER A 203 8.42 -7.33 -5.35
N GLU A 204 8.82 -7.74 -6.55
CA GLU A 204 7.88 -7.85 -7.67
C GLU A 204 6.85 -8.98 -7.45
N ILE A 205 7.18 -10.03 -6.67
CA ILE A 205 6.23 -11.08 -6.30
C ILE A 205 5.07 -10.48 -5.49
N MET A 206 5.36 -9.61 -4.52
CA MET A 206 4.32 -8.88 -3.77
C MET A 206 3.44 -8.04 -4.69
N ALA A 207 4.04 -7.32 -5.63
CA ALA A 207 3.30 -6.49 -6.57
C ALA A 207 2.44 -7.34 -7.53
N ALA A 208 2.98 -8.45 -8.03
CA ALA A 208 2.26 -9.39 -8.89
C ALA A 208 1.07 -10.03 -8.16
N LEU A 209 1.25 -10.47 -6.89
CA LEU A 209 0.17 -10.96 -6.03
C LEU A 209 -0.97 -9.94 -5.91
N CYS A 210 -0.63 -8.68 -5.67
CA CYS A 210 -1.63 -7.63 -5.45
C CYS A 210 -2.36 -7.19 -6.71
N LEU A 211 -1.80 -7.44 -7.90
CA LEU A 211 -2.40 -7.08 -9.19
C LEU A 211 -3.02 -8.28 -9.92
N ALA A 212 -2.76 -9.50 -9.46
CA ALA A 212 -3.34 -10.70 -10.04
C ALA A 212 -4.86 -10.77 -9.80
N SER A 213 -5.58 -11.29 -10.79
CA SER A 213 -7.02 -11.56 -10.70
C SER A 213 -7.34 -12.89 -10.02
N ASP A 214 -6.45 -13.87 -10.13
CA ASP A 214 -6.56 -15.22 -9.59
C ASP A 214 -5.19 -15.92 -9.57
N LEU A 215 -5.17 -17.19 -9.15
CA LEU A 215 -3.94 -17.99 -9.05
C LEU A 215 -3.28 -18.23 -10.43
N MET A 216 -4.07 -18.40 -11.49
CA MET A 216 -3.51 -18.67 -12.82
C MET A 216 -2.93 -17.41 -13.45
N ASP A 217 -3.55 -16.24 -13.22
CA ASP A 217 -2.98 -14.94 -13.59
C ASP A 217 -1.70 -14.68 -12.79
N LEU A 218 -1.69 -14.98 -11.48
CA LEU A 218 -0.47 -14.88 -10.66
C LEU A 218 0.66 -15.77 -11.20
N LYS A 219 0.37 -17.03 -11.54
CA LYS A 219 1.36 -17.96 -12.16
C LYS A 219 1.89 -17.40 -13.48
N LYS A 220 1.01 -16.88 -14.33
CA LYS A 220 1.40 -16.25 -15.61
C LYS A 220 2.32 -15.07 -15.36
N ARG A 221 1.93 -14.15 -14.45
CA ARG A 221 2.73 -12.97 -14.07
C ARG A 221 4.10 -13.35 -13.56
N MET A 222 4.19 -14.32 -12.65
CA MET A 222 5.47 -14.81 -12.12
C MET A 222 6.37 -15.40 -13.23
N GLY A 223 5.78 -16.10 -14.20
CA GLY A 223 6.52 -16.59 -15.36
C GLY A 223 7.08 -15.49 -16.27
N ASP A 224 6.37 -14.36 -16.36
CA ASP A 224 6.74 -13.23 -17.21
C ASP A 224 7.78 -12.31 -16.56
N ILE A 225 8.17 -12.53 -15.29
CA ILE A 225 9.21 -11.76 -14.60
C ILE A 225 10.54 -11.86 -15.33
N THR A 226 11.11 -10.71 -15.67
CA THR A 226 12.48 -10.59 -16.19
C THR A 226 13.48 -10.71 -15.05
N VAL A 227 14.43 -11.64 -15.16
CA VAL A 227 15.38 -11.98 -14.09
C VAL A 227 16.83 -11.59 -14.39
N ALA A 228 17.20 -11.56 -15.65
CA ALA A 228 18.58 -11.31 -16.09
C ALA A 228 18.60 -10.91 -17.57
N TYR A 229 19.80 -10.59 -18.04
CA TYR A 229 20.12 -10.53 -19.47
C TYR A 229 21.03 -11.70 -19.85
N ASP A 230 20.90 -12.20 -21.07
CA ASP A 230 21.88 -13.14 -21.63
C ASP A 230 23.14 -12.42 -22.14
N LEU A 231 24.14 -13.18 -22.61
CA LEU A 231 25.40 -12.63 -23.16
C LEU A 231 25.21 -11.83 -24.46
N ASP A 232 24.07 -12.01 -25.15
CA ASP A 232 23.73 -11.26 -26.36
C ASP A 232 22.88 -10.02 -26.05
N GLY A 233 22.51 -9.81 -24.78
CA GLY A 233 21.76 -8.65 -24.31
C GLY A 233 20.25 -8.85 -24.35
N ASN A 234 19.73 -10.05 -24.62
CA ASN A 234 18.31 -10.34 -24.58
C ASN A 234 17.84 -10.56 -23.13
N LEU A 235 16.54 -10.34 -22.89
CA LEU A 235 15.93 -10.56 -21.59
C LEU A 235 15.73 -12.05 -21.33
N VAL A 236 16.03 -12.49 -20.11
CA VAL A 236 15.75 -13.82 -19.60
C VAL A 236 14.62 -13.74 -18.58
N THR A 237 13.61 -14.62 -18.71
CA THR A 237 12.42 -14.63 -17.86
C THR A 237 12.40 -15.86 -16.92
N ALA A 238 11.60 -15.77 -15.86
CA ALA A 238 11.37 -16.88 -14.95
C ALA A 238 10.76 -18.11 -15.66
N ARG A 239 9.94 -17.88 -16.69
CA ARG A 239 9.37 -18.96 -17.52
C ARG A 239 10.43 -19.78 -18.25
N GLN A 240 11.47 -19.14 -18.75
CA GLN A 240 12.58 -19.84 -19.40
C GLN A 240 13.39 -20.72 -18.42
N LEU A 241 13.36 -20.39 -17.12
CA LEU A 241 13.93 -21.23 -16.06
C LEU A 241 12.98 -22.37 -15.64
N GLY A 242 11.69 -22.33 -16.03
CA GLY A 242 10.71 -23.37 -15.76
C GLY A 242 10.27 -23.50 -14.31
N VAL A 243 10.33 -22.42 -13.51
CA VAL A 243 10.07 -22.46 -12.05
C VAL A 243 8.75 -21.80 -11.64
N GLU A 244 8.03 -21.15 -12.56
CA GLU A 244 6.78 -20.45 -12.27
C GLU A 244 5.69 -21.37 -11.67
N GLY A 245 5.69 -22.66 -12.03
CA GLY A 245 4.81 -23.65 -11.44
C GLY A 245 5.09 -23.90 -9.97
N ALA A 246 6.36 -24.08 -9.61
CA ALA A 246 6.80 -24.25 -8.22
C ALA A 246 6.56 -22.97 -7.37
N MET A 247 6.80 -21.78 -7.95
CA MET A 247 6.46 -20.52 -7.33
C MET A 247 4.95 -20.42 -7.06
N ALA A 248 4.09 -20.82 -8.01
CA ALA A 248 2.64 -20.81 -7.84
C ALA A 248 2.16 -21.78 -6.74
N ILE A 249 2.81 -22.93 -6.58
CA ILE A 249 2.53 -23.86 -5.49
C ILE A 249 2.79 -23.20 -4.13
N LEU A 250 3.93 -22.51 -3.97
CA LEU A 250 4.23 -21.75 -2.75
C LEU A 250 3.21 -20.64 -2.47
N MET A 251 2.67 -20.02 -3.53
CA MET A 251 1.72 -18.92 -3.44
C MET A 251 0.25 -19.35 -3.37
N LYS A 252 -0.05 -20.66 -3.41
CA LYS A 252 -1.41 -21.20 -3.49
C LYS A 252 -2.34 -20.67 -2.40
N ASP A 253 -1.86 -20.61 -1.16
CA ASP A 253 -2.66 -20.12 -0.05
C ASP A 253 -2.53 -18.61 0.13
N ALA A 254 -1.38 -18.04 -0.20
CA ALA A 254 -1.13 -16.60 -0.10
C ALA A 254 -1.98 -15.76 -1.07
N ILE A 255 -2.50 -16.31 -2.18
CA ILE A 255 -3.40 -15.59 -3.09
C ILE A 255 -4.83 -15.44 -2.54
N LYS A 256 -5.22 -16.24 -1.55
CA LYS A 256 -6.53 -16.17 -0.90
C LYS A 256 -6.54 -15.05 0.13
N PRO A 257 -7.50 -14.11 0.11
CA PRO A 257 -7.60 -13.06 1.12
C PRO A 257 -7.85 -13.60 2.52
N ASN A 258 -7.28 -12.91 3.50
CA ASN A 258 -7.48 -13.20 4.92
C ASN A 258 -8.71 -12.45 5.43
N LEU A 259 -9.66 -13.17 6.03
CA LEU A 259 -10.82 -12.62 6.71
C LEU A 259 -10.50 -12.47 8.20
N VAL A 260 -10.76 -11.29 8.73
CA VAL A 260 -10.69 -10.92 10.15
C VAL A 260 -11.84 -10.00 10.51
N GLN A 261 -11.84 -9.42 11.71
CA GLN A 261 -12.85 -8.50 12.18
C GLN A 261 -12.26 -7.19 12.68
N THR A 262 -13.06 -6.13 12.69
CA THR A 262 -12.70 -4.93 13.43
C THR A 262 -13.09 -5.10 14.91
N ILE A 263 -12.70 -4.15 15.75
CA ILE A 263 -13.06 -4.11 17.17
C ILE A 263 -14.58 -4.11 17.40
N GLU A 264 -15.37 -3.60 16.44
CA GLU A 264 -16.83 -3.59 16.44
C GLU A 264 -17.42 -4.69 15.54
N HIS A 265 -16.65 -5.75 15.27
CA HIS A 265 -17.07 -6.93 14.52
C HIS A 265 -17.45 -6.68 13.04
N THR A 266 -17.03 -5.56 12.46
CA THR A 266 -17.14 -5.32 11.01
C THR A 266 -16.22 -6.28 10.27
N PRO A 267 -16.67 -7.00 9.22
CA PRO A 267 -15.81 -7.87 8.41
C PRO A 267 -14.69 -7.10 7.73
N ALA A 268 -13.48 -7.64 7.79
CA ALA A 268 -12.30 -7.02 7.18
C ALA A 268 -11.46 -8.06 6.42
N LEU A 269 -11.03 -7.70 5.20
CA LEU A 269 -10.09 -8.46 4.39
C LEU A 269 -8.71 -7.80 4.50
N VAL A 270 -7.71 -8.58 4.93
CA VAL A 270 -6.31 -8.13 4.98
C VAL A 270 -5.50 -8.97 4.01
N HIS A 271 -4.92 -8.34 2.97
CA HIS A 271 -4.27 -9.11 1.91
C HIS A 271 -3.29 -8.29 1.08
N GLY A 272 -2.02 -8.74 1.04
CA GLY A 272 -0.92 -8.08 0.34
C GLY A 272 -0.54 -6.73 0.95
N GLY A 273 0.70 -6.32 0.79
CA GLY A 273 1.21 -5.12 1.47
C GLY A 273 2.34 -4.37 0.74
N PRO A 274 2.23 -4.08 -0.57
CA PRO A 274 3.29 -3.38 -1.28
C PRO A 274 3.45 -1.95 -0.77
N PHE A 275 4.70 -1.47 -0.67
CA PHE A 275 4.97 -0.10 -0.24
C PHE A 275 4.62 0.91 -1.35
N ALA A 276 3.99 2.03 -0.98
CA ALA A 276 3.55 3.03 -1.93
C ALA A 276 4.66 3.96 -2.47
N ASN A 277 5.82 4.01 -1.84
CA ASN A 277 6.99 4.76 -2.31
C ASN A 277 7.94 3.94 -3.20
N ILE A 278 7.66 2.66 -3.40
CA ILE A 278 8.49 1.73 -4.19
C ILE A 278 7.64 1.00 -5.23
N ALA A 279 6.42 0.62 -4.86
CA ALA A 279 5.44 -0.09 -5.66
C ALA A 279 4.10 0.65 -5.67
N HIS A 280 2.99 0.00 -6.04
CA HIS A 280 1.68 0.67 -6.18
C HIS A 280 0.97 0.96 -4.85
N GLY A 281 1.38 0.37 -3.73
CA GLY A 281 0.97 0.80 -2.40
C GLY A 281 -0.48 0.53 -2.01
N CYS A 282 -1.12 -0.47 -2.61
CA CYS A 282 -2.52 -0.83 -2.38
C CYS A 282 -2.62 -2.33 -2.05
N ASN A 283 -3.66 -2.73 -1.31
CA ASN A 283 -3.98 -4.14 -1.12
C ASN A 283 -4.34 -4.82 -2.44
N SER A 284 -4.57 -6.13 -2.41
CA SER A 284 -4.79 -6.91 -3.63
C SER A 284 -6.09 -6.54 -4.37
N VAL A 285 -6.08 -6.78 -5.68
CA VAL A 285 -7.27 -6.71 -6.54
C VAL A 285 -8.31 -7.72 -6.08
N VAL A 286 -7.86 -8.95 -5.73
CA VAL A 286 -8.76 -10.02 -5.25
C VAL A 286 -9.51 -9.57 -4.00
N ALA A 287 -8.82 -9.04 -2.98
CA ALA A 287 -9.46 -8.59 -1.75
C ALA A 287 -10.41 -7.41 -1.98
N THR A 288 -10.03 -6.42 -2.80
CA THR A 288 -10.91 -5.27 -3.07
C THR A 288 -12.17 -5.70 -3.83
N LYS A 289 -12.03 -6.51 -4.88
CA LYS A 289 -13.19 -7.02 -5.62
C LYS A 289 -14.08 -7.89 -4.74
N LEU A 290 -13.47 -8.74 -3.90
CA LEU A 290 -14.22 -9.59 -3.00
C LEU A 290 -14.99 -8.77 -1.97
N ALA A 291 -14.39 -7.72 -1.39
CA ALA A 291 -15.09 -6.80 -0.48
C ALA A 291 -16.31 -6.14 -1.14
N MET A 292 -16.19 -5.74 -2.43
CA MET A 292 -17.31 -5.20 -3.20
C MET A 292 -18.41 -6.23 -3.46
N LYS A 293 -18.06 -7.53 -3.52
CA LYS A 293 -19.03 -8.62 -3.72
C LYS A 293 -19.71 -9.09 -2.43
N MET A 294 -19.12 -8.78 -1.28
CA MET A 294 -19.57 -9.23 0.05
C MET A 294 -20.43 -8.20 0.77
N GLY A 295 -20.35 -6.93 0.39
CA GLY A 295 -21.08 -5.85 1.07
C GLY A 295 -21.66 -4.82 0.12
N ASP A 296 -22.52 -3.96 0.67
CA ASP A 296 -23.09 -2.82 -0.08
C ASP A 296 -22.01 -1.77 -0.36
N ILE A 297 -21.03 -1.66 0.55
CA ILE A 297 -19.94 -0.67 0.47
C ILE A 297 -18.63 -1.35 0.87
N ALA A 298 -17.65 -1.33 -0.03
CA ALA A 298 -16.27 -1.68 0.25
C ALA A 298 -15.47 -0.42 0.58
N VAL A 299 -14.74 -0.43 1.69
CA VAL A 299 -13.86 0.67 2.11
C VAL A 299 -12.42 0.18 2.07
N THR A 300 -11.58 0.86 1.30
CA THR A 300 -10.17 0.49 1.14
C THR A 300 -9.26 1.70 1.23
N GLU A 301 -7.95 1.48 1.34
CA GLU A 301 -6.97 2.57 1.44
C GLU A 301 -5.88 2.50 0.38
N ALA A 302 -5.25 3.65 0.14
CA ALA A 302 -4.00 3.76 -0.61
C ALA A 302 -2.89 4.37 0.25
N GLY A 303 -1.66 3.88 0.11
CA GLY A 303 -0.53 4.26 0.95
C GLY A 303 -0.07 5.71 0.75
N PHE A 304 0.37 6.36 1.82
CA PHE A 304 0.85 7.75 1.85
C PHE A 304 -0.19 8.77 1.36
N GLY A 305 0.23 9.81 0.64
CA GLY A 305 -0.62 10.87 0.14
C GLY A 305 -1.31 10.50 -1.19
N ALA A 306 -2.29 11.32 -1.57
CA ALA A 306 -3.03 11.13 -2.82
C ALA A 306 -2.16 11.30 -4.08
N ASP A 307 -1.03 11.96 -3.95
CA ASP A 307 -0.03 12.10 -5.01
C ASP A 307 0.77 10.80 -5.29
N LEU A 308 0.82 9.88 -4.34
CA LEU A 308 1.53 8.60 -4.45
C LEU A 308 0.57 7.41 -4.51
N GLY A 309 -0.03 7.06 -3.37
CA GLY A 309 -0.83 5.85 -3.27
C GLY A 309 -2.13 5.94 -4.07
N ALA A 310 -2.88 7.03 -3.97
CA ALA A 310 -4.14 7.14 -4.69
C ALA A 310 -3.94 7.35 -6.20
N GLU A 311 -2.91 8.08 -6.64
CA GLU A 311 -2.55 8.14 -8.07
C GLU A 311 -2.31 6.74 -8.62
N LYS A 312 -1.50 5.91 -7.93
CA LYS A 312 -1.23 4.53 -8.36
C LYS A 312 -2.43 3.59 -8.21
N PHE A 313 -3.27 3.83 -7.23
CA PHE A 313 -4.56 3.13 -7.14
C PHE A 313 -5.38 3.37 -8.40
N MET A 314 -5.46 4.63 -8.85
CA MET A 314 -6.19 5.00 -10.05
C MET A 314 -5.49 4.53 -11.33
N ASP A 315 -4.21 4.88 -11.55
CA ASP A 315 -3.54 4.64 -12.83
C ASP A 315 -2.96 3.22 -12.99
N ILE A 316 -2.76 2.47 -11.89
CA ILE A 316 -2.28 1.09 -11.95
C ILE A 316 -3.40 0.12 -11.56
N LYS A 317 -3.86 0.13 -10.29
CA LYS A 317 -4.80 -0.87 -9.79
C LYS A 317 -6.15 -0.83 -10.50
N CYS A 318 -6.76 0.35 -10.63
CA CYS A 318 -8.04 0.50 -11.33
C CYS A 318 -7.96 0.07 -12.79
N ARG A 319 -6.84 0.38 -13.45
CA ARG A 319 -6.58 0.00 -14.84
C ARG A 319 -6.57 -1.53 -15.02
N PHE A 320 -5.85 -2.26 -14.16
CA PHE A 320 -5.78 -3.73 -14.23
C PHE A 320 -7.06 -4.41 -13.75
N ALA A 321 -7.68 -3.87 -12.71
CA ALA A 321 -8.85 -4.48 -12.09
C ALA A 321 -10.17 -4.16 -12.80
N GLY A 322 -10.22 -3.13 -13.64
CA GLY A 322 -11.47 -2.67 -14.27
C GLY A 322 -12.45 -2.09 -13.24
N ILE A 323 -11.94 -1.48 -12.15
CA ILE A 323 -12.73 -0.85 -11.09
C ILE A 323 -12.48 0.65 -11.03
N LYS A 324 -13.38 1.38 -10.35
CA LYS A 324 -13.21 2.80 -10.04
C LYS A 324 -13.89 3.09 -8.71
N PRO A 325 -13.27 3.86 -7.80
CA PRO A 325 -13.95 4.34 -6.60
C PRO A 325 -15.19 5.18 -6.93
N ASP A 326 -16.25 5.00 -6.14
CA ASP A 326 -17.46 5.82 -6.22
C ASP A 326 -17.31 7.12 -5.39
N ALA A 327 -16.45 7.10 -4.36
CA ALA A 327 -16.08 8.27 -3.58
C ALA A 327 -14.65 8.14 -3.02
N VAL A 328 -14.04 9.28 -2.70
CA VAL A 328 -12.71 9.34 -2.06
C VAL A 328 -12.80 10.15 -0.77
N VAL A 329 -12.25 9.61 0.31
CA VAL A 329 -12.00 10.32 1.56
C VAL A 329 -10.54 10.74 1.61
N ILE A 330 -10.27 12.04 1.73
CA ILE A 330 -8.91 12.56 1.94
C ILE A 330 -8.76 12.88 3.42
N VAL A 331 -7.94 12.12 4.11
CA VAL A 331 -7.63 12.34 5.53
C VAL A 331 -6.69 13.54 5.64
N ALA A 332 -7.08 14.53 6.43
CA ALA A 332 -6.29 15.68 6.79
C ALA A 332 -6.12 15.77 8.30
N THR A 333 -4.95 16.22 8.76
CA THR A 333 -4.69 16.50 10.18
C THR A 333 -4.21 17.93 10.35
N VAL A 334 -4.62 18.56 11.45
CA VAL A 334 -4.20 19.91 11.80
C VAL A 334 -2.66 20.01 11.86
N ARG A 335 -2.01 19.02 12.48
CA ARG A 335 -0.54 19.00 12.58
C ARG A 335 0.17 18.91 11.23
N ALA A 336 -0.37 18.12 10.27
CA ALA A 336 0.23 18.05 8.93
C ALA A 336 0.09 19.38 8.19
N LEU A 337 -1.06 20.03 8.29
CA LEU A 337 -1.25 21.35 7.69
C LEU A 337 -0.32 22.40 8.31
N LYS A 338 -0.13 22.41 9.65
CA LYS A 338 0.85 23.28 10.30
C LYS A 338 2.27 23.03 9.80
N MET A 339 2.68 21.75 9.69
CA MET A 339 3.99 21.40 9.15
C MET A 339 4.16 21.88 7.70
N HIS A 340 3.15 21.67 6.85
CA HIS A 340 3.17 22.15 5.47
C HIS A 340 3.12 23.68 5.35
N GLY A 341 2.65 24.36 6.39
CA GLY A 341 2.72 25.82 6.54
C GLY A 341 4.05 26.34 7.06
N GLY A 342 4.98 25.44 7.43
CA GLY A 342 6.34 25.79 7.83
C GLY A 342 6.61 25.71 9.34
N VAL A 343 5.69 25.17 10.16
CA VAL A 343 5.92 24.93 11.59
C VAL A 343 6.90 23.76 11.78
N ASP A 344 7.88 23.94 12.67
CA ASP A 344 8.83 22.87 13.03
C ASP A 344 8.09 21.69 13.69
N LYS A 345 8.58 20.48 13.42
CA LYS A 345 7.99 19.22 13.91
C LYS A 345 7.84 19.16 15.43
N LYS A 346 8.68 19.89 16.18
CA LYS A 346 8.65 19.93 17.65
C LYS A 346 7.50 20.77 18.20
N ASN A 347 6.97 21.72 17.40
CA ASN A 347 5.98 22.70 17.81
C ASN A 347 4.59 22.47 17.20
N LEU A 348 4.36 21.31 16.58
CA LEU A 348 3.09 20.99 15.91
C LEU A 348 1.88 20.86 16.87
N GLN A 349 2.13 20.77 18.18
CA GLN A 349 1.07 20.76 19.19
C GLN A 349 0.59 22.16 19.59
N GLU A 350 1.36 23.20 19.27
CA GLU A 350 1.00 24.59 19.54
C GLU A 350 0.03 25.10 18.47
N GLU A 351 -0.97 25.89 18.87
CA GLU A 351 -1.90 26.51 17.94
C GLU A 351 -1.16 27.49 17.01
N ASN A 352 -1.38 27.38 15.73
CA ASN A 352 -0.82 28.29 14.73
C ASN A 352 -1.73 28.37 13.47
N VAL A 353 -2.76 29.18 13.56
CA VAL A 353 -3.79 29.34 12.52
C VAL A 353 -3.22 29.89 11.22
N GLU A 354 -2.23 30.78 11.26
CA GLU A 354 -1.66 31.38 10.04
C GLU A 354 -0.81 30.35 9.25
N ALA A 355 0.05 29.59 9.94
CA ALA A 355 0.79 28.51 9.30
C ALA A 355 -0.17 27.44 8.76
N PHE A 356 -1.20 27.11 9.51
CA PHE A 356 -2.24 26.18 9.12
C PHE A 356 -2.96 26.62 7.83
N LYS A 357 -3.39 27.88 7.71
CA LYS A 357 -3.98 28.44 6.48
C LYS A 357 -3.03 28.34 5.30
N LYS A 358 -1.74 28.63 5.49
CA LYS A 358 -0.71 28.49 4.46
C LYS A 358 -0.55 27.02 4.02
N GLY A 359 -0.60 26.09 4.97
CA GLY A 359 -0.49 24.66 4.69
C GLY A 359 -1.68 24.06 3.96
N PHE A 360 -2.85 24.73 3.98
CA PHE A 360 -4.03 24.28 3.26
C PHE A 360 -3.79 24.09 1.76
N ALA A 361 -2.82 24.79 1.17
CA ALA A 361 -2.43 24.61 -0.22
C ALA A 361 -2.03 23.13 -0.54
N ASN A 362 -1.47 22.39 0.43
CA ASN A 362 -1.17 20.96 0.27
C ASN A 362 -2.47 20.14 0.16
N LEU A 363 -3.43 20.36 1.05
CA LEU A 363 -4.74 19.69 0.99
C LEU A 363 -5.48 20.02 -0.31
N ALA A 364 -5.52 21.30 -0.70
CA ALA A 364 -6.14 21.75 -1.95
C ALA A 364 -5.57 21.00 -3.15
N LYS A 365 -4.25 20.83 -3.21
CA LYS A 365 -3.60 20.07 -4.29
C LYS A 365 -4.01 18.59 -4.30
N HIS A 366 -4.15 17.96 -3.14
CA HIS A 366 -4.62 16.56 -3.05
C HIS A 366 -6.08 16.41 -3.46
N ILE A 367 -6.94 17.41 -3.16
CA ILE A 367 -8.33 17.44 -3.64
C ILE A 367 -8.35 17.55 -5.17
N GLU A 368 -7.56 18.48 -5.75
CA GLU A 368 -7.40 18.61 -7.21
C GLU A 368 -6.96 17.28 -7.84
N ASN A 369 -6.01 16.59 -7.24
CA ASN A 369 -5.48 15.33 -7.76
C ASN A 369 -6.60 14.27 -7.90
N MET A 370 -7.49 14.15 -6.93
CA MET A 370 -8.60 13.20 -7.02
C MET A 370 -9.68 13.66 -8.03
N ARG A 371 -9.92 14.96 -8.12
CA ARG A 371 -10.83 15.52 -9.12
C ARG A 371 -10.37 15.28 -10.57
N LEU A 372 -9.06 15.09 -10.83
CA LEU A 372 -8.54 14.71 -12.17
C LEU A 372 -9.12 13.38 -12.68
N PHE A 373 -9.54 12.50 -11.77
CA PHE A 373 -10.11 11.19 -12.09
C PHE A 373 -11.65 11.20 -12.07
N ASP A 374 -12.27 12.36 -11.99
CA ASP A 374 -13.73 12.51 -11.92
C ASP A 374 -14.37 11.67 -10.78
N VAL A 375 -13.76 11.68 -9.58
CA VAL A 375 -14.28 11.01 -8.39
C VAL A 375 -14.71 12.05 -7.35
N PRO A 376 -15.90 11.92 -6.76
CA PRO A 376 -16.36 12.78 -5.67
C PRO A 376 -15.46 12.67 -4.44
N VAL A 377 -15.18 13.81 -3.78
CA VAL A 377 -14.23 13.90 -2.67
C VAL A 377 -14.92 14.46 -1.43
N VAL A 378 -14.59 13.87 -0.27
CA VAL A 378 -14.86 14.44 1.05
C VAL A 378 -13.55 14.50 1.85
N VAL A 379 -13.36 15.54 2.65
CA VAL A 379 -12.22 15.66 3.57
C VAL A 379 -12.63 15.12 4.93
N GLY A 380 -11.87 14.16 5.46
CA GLY A 380 -12.00 13.65 6.83
C GLY A 380 -10.95 14.31 7.74
N ILE A 381 -11.37 15.11 8.70
CA ILE A 381 -10.48 15.71 9.70
C ILE A 381 -10.20 14.68 10.79
N ASN A 382 -9.02 14.06 10.77
CA ASN A 382 -8.63 13.14 11.84
C ASN A 382 -8.17 13.96 13.07
N LYS A 383 -9.05 14.04 14.07
CA LYS A 383 -8.87 14.88 15.27
C LYS A 383 -7.87 14.25 16.23
N PHE A 384 -6.93 15.07 16.73
CA PHE A 384 -6.03 14.75 17.83
C PHE A 384 -6.40 15.57 19.07
N ILE A 385 -5.98 15.08 20.26
CA ILE A 385 -6.24 15.74 21.55
C ILE A 385 -5.68 17.17 21.60
N SER A 386 -4.59 17.43 20.87
CA SER A 386 -3.94 18.75 20.80
C SER A 386 -4.61 19.75 19.86
N ASP A 387 -5.57 19.31 19.03
CA ASP A 387 -6.20 20.17 18.03
C ASP A 387 -7.22 21.08 18.69
N THR A 388 -7.14 22.40 18.44
CA THR A 388 -8.05 23.37 19.01
C THR A 388 -9.36 23.47 18.19
N ASP A 389 -10.42 23.92 18.85
CA ASP A 389 -11.71 24.11 18.19
C ASP A 389 -11.62 25.20 17.11
N GLU A 390 -10.75 26.21 17.27
CA GLU A 390 -10.52 27.26 16.27
C GLU A 390 -9.82 26.70 15.02
N GLU A 391 -8.80 25.84 15.20
CA GLU A 391 -8.13 25.17 14.09
C GLU A 391 -9.10 24.27 13.30
N ILE A 392 -9.96 23.51 13.99
CA ILE A 392 -10.96 22.65 13.36
C ILE A 392 -12.03 23.49 12.62
N ALA A 393 -12.55 24.55 13.25
CA ALA A 393 -13.52 25.44 12.63
C ALA A 393 -12.94 26.14 11.40
N THR A 394 -11.67 26.58 11.48
CA THR A 394 -10.95 27.16 10.34
C THR A 394 -10.79 26.17 9.20
N LEU A 395 -10.45 24.91 9.48
CA LEU A 395 -10.33 23.89 8.43
C LEU A 395 -11.68 23.63 7.74
N ARG A 396 -12.76 23.51 8.51
CA ARG A 396 -14.10 23.36 7.94
C ARG A 396 -14.43 24.52 6.98
N LYS A 397 -14.21 25.75 7.43
CA LYS A 397 -14.45 26.93 6.60
C LYS A 397 -13.59 26.94 5.33
N LEU A 398 -12.29 26.63 5.42
CA LEU A 398 -11.42 26.58 4.25
C LEU A 398 -11.86 25.51 3.24
N CYS A 399 -12.33 24.35 3.71
CA CYS A 399 -12.88 23.30 2.85
C CYS A 399 -14.18 23.74 2.18
N GLU A 400 -15.10 24.38 2.92
CA GLU A 400 -16.36 24.91 2.41
C GLU A 400 -16.12 26.00 1.34
N ASP A 401 -15.23 26.96 1.63
CA ASP A 401 -14.82 28.00 0.70
C ASP A 401 -14.16 27.44 -0.58
N TYR A 402 -13.47 26.28 -0.46
CA TYR A 402 -12.87 25.56 -1.58
C TYR A 402 -13.88 24.67 -2.34
N GLY A 403 -15.10 24.57 -1.87
CA GLY A 403 -16.17 23.77 -2.47
C GLY A 403 -15.95 22.27 -2.35
N VAL A 404 -15.54 21.78 -1.17
CA VAL A 404 -15.40 20.37 -0.83
C VAL A 404 -16.13 20.07 0.47
N GLU A 405 -16.84 18.94 0.50
CA GLU A 405 -17.47 18.45 1.73
C GLU A 405 -16.41 18.07 2.76
N VAL A 406 -16.69 18.32 4.03
CA VAL A 406 -15.78 18.06 5.14
C VAL A 406 -16.52 17.45 6.31
N ALA A 407 -15.90 16.52 7.02
CA ALA A 407 -16.44 15.87 8.21
C ALA A 407 -15.35 15.68 9.27
N LEU A 408 -15.75 15.73 10.53
CA LEU A 408 -14.88 15.37 11.65
C LEU A 408 -14.79 13.84 11.76
N ASN A 409 -13.60 13.34 12.04
CA ASN A 409 -13.34 11.94 12.32
C ASN A 409 -12.78 11.80 13.74
N ASN A 410 -13.59 11.28 14.66
CA ASN A 410 -13.24 10.97 16.04
C ASN A 410 -13.21 9.45 16.30
N CYS A 411 -12.99 8.65 15.26
CA CYS A 411 -13.04 7.19 15.34
C CYS A 411 -11.98 6.58 16.28
N TRP A 412 -10.88 7.29 16.53
CA TRP A 412 -9.89 6.82 17.50
C TRP A 412 -10.48 6.68 18.90
N ALA A 413 -11.26 7.64 19.34
CA ALA A 413 -11.83 7.69 20.69
C ALA A 413 -13.18 6.98 20.80
N GLU A 414 -14.00 6.97 19.73
CA GLU A 414 -15.41 6.59 19.78
C GLU A 414 -15.79 5.48 18.79
N GLY A 415 -14.82 4.86 18.13
CA GLY A 415 -15.09 3.82 17.13
C GLY A 415 -16.00 4.30 16.01
N GLY A 416 -16.92 3.45 15.56
CA GLY A 416 -17.85 3.77 14.48
C GLY A 416 -18.75 4.97 14.76
N LYS A 417 -19.17 5.17 16.00
CA LYS A 417 -19.96 6.33 16.39
C LYS A 417 -19.25 7.65 16.09
N GLY A 418 -17.92 7.71 16.32
CA GLY A 418 -17.11 8.88 16.02
C GLY A 418 -16.93 9.18 14.54
N GLY A 419 -17.35 8.27 13.64
CA GLY A 419 -17.29 8.42 12.20
C GLY A 419 -18.61 8.70 11.49
N VAL A 420 -19.71 8.86 12.23
CA VAL A 420 -21.07 8.98 11.65
C VAL A 420 -21.17 10.20 10.71
N GLU A 421 -20.67 11.38 11.12
CA GLU A 421 -20.67 12.57 10.24
C GLU A 421 -19.97 12.30 8.91
N MET A 422 -18.84 11.62 8.93
CA MET A 422 -18.10 11.22 7.74
C MET A 422 -18.88 10.18 6.91
N GLY A 423 -19.51 9.21 7.56
CA GLY A 423 -20.39 8.22 6.94
C GLY A 423 -21.56 8.86 6.18
N GLU A 424 -22.25 9.84 6.78
CA GLU A 424 -23.33 10.60 6.14
C GLU A 424 -22.87 11.32 4.89
N LYS A 425 -21.71 12.00 4.96
CA LYS A 425 -21.13 12.70 3.81
C LYS A 425 -20.75 11.73 2.70
N VAL A 426 -20.13 10.59 3.04
CA VAL A 426 -19.80 9.54 2.06
C VAL A 426 -21.07 8.99 1.42
N LEU A 427 -22.09 8.62 2.19
CA LEU A 427 -23.37 8.13 1.64
C LEU A 427 -24.02 9.12 0.66
N LYS A 428 -23.96 10.41 0.96
CA LYS A 428 -24.44 11.46 0.03
C LYS A 428 -23.65 11.44 -1.29
N LEU A 429 -22.32 11.27 -1.24
CA LEU A 429 -21.49 11.18 -2.45
C LEU A 429 -21.78 9.91 -3.26
N LEU A 430 -22.04 8.77 -2.60
CA LEU A 430 -22.35 7.50 -3.24
C LEU A 430 -23.68 7.49 -4.02
N GLN A 431 -24.57 8.47 -3.79
CA GLN A 431 -25.82 8.67 -4.55
C GLN A 431 -25.56 9.32 -5.92
N GLN A 432 -24.38 9.93 -6.13
CA GLN A 432 -24.07 10.57 -7.39
C GLN A 432 -23.89 9.52 -8.51
N PRO A 433 -24.23 9.86 -9.77
CA PRO A 433 -24.00 8.96 -10.89
C PRO A 433 -22.52 8.60 -11.02
N LYS A 434 -22.22 7.30 -11.19
CA LYS A 434 -20.85 6.84 -11.43
C LYS A 434 -20.39 7.27 -12.82
N THR A 435 -19.28 8.00 -12.88
CA THR A 435 -18.62 8.33 -14.13
C THR A 435 -17.73 7.18 -14.60
N PRO A 436 -17.52 6.97 -15.92
CA PRO A 436 -16.60 5.97 -16.42
C PRO A 436 -15.18 6.16 -15.87
N TYR A 437 -14.43 5.07 -15.76
CA TYR A 437 -13.00 5.13 -15.43
C TYR A 437 -12.23 5.87 -16.53
N LYS A 438 -11.43 6.85 -16.13
CA LYS A 438 -10.57 7.63 -17.02
C LYS A 438 -9.17 7.67 -16.44
N PRO A 439 -8.17 7.06 -17.10
CA PRO A 439 -6.78 7.14 -16.68
C PRO A 439 -6.22 8.55 -16.89
N LEU A 440 -5.17 8.88 -16.15
CA LEU A 440 -4.50 10.18 -16.25
C LEU A 440 -3.75 10.34 -17.59
N TYR A 441 -3.26 9.23 -18.13
CA TYR A 441 -2.49 9.17 -19.38
C TYR A 441 -2.78 7.87 -20.15
N ASP A 442 -2.48 7.88 -21.46
CA ASP A 442 -2.50 6.68 -22.29
C ASP A 442 -1.22 5.86 -22.04
N VAL A 443 -1.34 4.54 -21.87
CA VAL A 443 -0.19 3.63 -21.73
C VAL A 443 0.69 3.61 -23.01
N ASN A 444 0.11 3.93 -24.16
CA ASN A 444 0.81 4.01 -25.45
C ASN A 444 1.67 5.28 -25.60
N ASP A 445 1.51 6.27 -24.73
CA ASP A 445 2.43 7.40 -24.67
C ASP A 445 3.85 6.93 -24.32
N SER A 446 4.87 7.69 -24.74
CA SER A 446 6.24 7.40 -24.33
C SER A 446 6.44 7.55 -22.81
N ILE A 447 7.42 6.84 -22.24
CA ILE A 447 7.75 6.95 -20.82
C ILE A 447 7.94 8.40 -20.37
N PRO A 448 8.72 9.25 -21.10
CA PRO A 448 8.87 10.66 -20.74
C PRO A 448 7.54 11.42 -20.72
N LYS A 449 6.65 11.20 -21.70
CA LYS A 449 5.35 11.88 -21.77
C LYS A 449 4.43 11.48 -20.62
N LYS A 450 4.38 10.19 -20.26
CA LYS A 450 3.61 9.71 -19.10
C LYS A 450 4.12 10.34 -17.80
N MET A 451 5.44 10.34 -17.58
CA MET A 451 6.07 10.98 -16.43
C MET A 451 5.78 12.48 -16.37
N GLU A 452 5.90 13.17 -17.50
CA GLU A 452 5.61 14.60 -17.57
C GLU A 452 4.15 14.90 -17.20
N THR A 453 3.21 14.06 -17.64
CA THR A 453 1.79 14.17 -17.30
C THR A 453 1.57 14.04 -15.79
N ILE A 454 2.18 13.04 -15.14
CA ILE A 454 2.11 12.86 -13.68
C ILE A 454 2.70 14.08 -12.96
N VAL A 455 3.90 14.50 -13.32
CA VAL A 455 4.60 15.60 -12.64
C VAL A 455 3.82 16.91 -12.77
N LYS A 456 3.33 17.25 -13.95
CA LYS A 456 2.59 18.50 -14.17
C LYS A 456 1.21 18.47 -13.50
N LYS A 457 0.45 17.41 -13.68
CA LYS A 457 -0.94 17.36 -13.20
C LYS A 457 -1.04 17.00 -11.71
N VAL A 458 -0.29 15.99 -11.25
CA VAL A 458 -0.41 15.47 -9.87
C VAL A 458 0.52 16.19 -8.91
N TYR A 459 1.79 16.39 -9.28
CA TYR A 459 2.76 17.00 -8.39
C TYR A 459 2.78 18.53 -8.45
N GLY A 460 2.32 19.13 -9.56
CA GLY A 460 2.33 20.58 -9.77
C GLY A 460 3.71 21.13 -10.16
N GLY A 461 4.62 20.26 -10.64
CA GLY A 461 5.94 20.63 -11.16
C GLY A 461 5.94 21.04 -12.62
N ASP A 462 7.05 21.61 -13.09
CA ASP A 462 7.18 22.14 -14.46
C ASP A 462 7.62 21.09 -15.49
N GLY A 463 8.13 19.94 -15.06
CA GLY A 463 8.57 18.87 -15.95
C GLY A 463 9.50 17.86 -15.30
N VAL A 464 10.12 17.03 -16.14
CA VAL A 464 10.98 15.92 -15.72
C VAL A 464 12.37 16.05 -16.32
N ILE A 465 13.38 15.70 -15.54
CA ILE A 465 14.77 15.54 -15.99
C ILE A 465 15.10 14.05 -15.88
N PHE A 466 15.59 13.43 -16.95
CA PHE A 466 16.09 12.06 -16.93
C PHE A 466 17.62 12.13 -16.94
N GLU A 467 18.27 11.62 -15.89
CA GLU A 467 19.73 11.51 -15.84
C GLU A 467 20.25 10.44 -16.84
N GLY A 468 21.56 10.45 -17.13
CA GLY A 468 22.14 9.68 -18.23
C GLY A 468 21.81 8.18 -18.22
N ASN A 469 21.78 7.54 -17.02
CA ASN A 469 21.41 6.12 -16.90
C ASN A 469 19.93 5.89 -17.22
N ALA A 470 19.04 6.72 -16.69
CA ALA A 470 17.60 6.64 -16.96
C ALA A 470 17.29 6.80 -18.46
N GLN A 471 17.98 7.71 -19.17
CA GLN A 471 17.82 7.89 -20.62
C GLN A 471 18.19 6.62 -21.41
N LYS A 472 19.29 5.95 -21.00
CA LYS A 472 19.73 4.69 -21.62
C LYS A 472 18.72 3.58 -21.38
N GLN A 473 18.22 3.44 -20.13
CA GLN A 473 17.24 2.44 -19.75
C GLN A 473 15.91 2.63 -20.49
N ILE A 474 15.43 3.86 -20.67
CA ILE A 474 14.23 4.16 -21.48
C ILE A 474 14.39 3.63 -22.90
N LYS A 475 15.51 3.94 -23.57
CA LYS A 475 15.78 3.45 -24.94
C LYS A 475 15.83 1.92 -25.01
N GLU A 476 16.40 1.29 -23.98
CA GLU A 476 16.46 -0.18 -23.90
C GLU A 476 15.04 -0.78 -23.74
N LEU A 477 14.19 -0.21 -22.88
CA LEU A 477 12.79 -0.65 -22.73
C LEU A 477 11.97 -0.44 -24.00
N GLU A 478 12.15 0.68 -24.70
CA GLU A 478 11.52 0.95 -25.99
C GLU A 478 11.94 -0.08 -27.05
N ALA A 479 13.22 -0.44 -27.09
CA ALA A 479 13.75 -1.44 -28.02
C ALA A 479 13.16 -2.84 -27.76
N PHE A 480 12.84 -3.19 -26.51
CA PHE A 480 12.18 -4.43 -26.14
C PHE A 480 10.65 -4.38 -26.25
N GLY A 481 10.05 -3.23 -26.57
CA GLY A 481 8.60 -3.05 -26.61
C GLY A 481 7.94 -3.08 -25.21
N LEU A 482 8.70 -2.80 -24.17
CA LEU A 482 8.27 -2.80 -22.75
C LEU A 482 7.88 -1.42 -22.24
N ASP A 483 7.80 -0.42 -23.12
CA ASP A 483 7.44 0.96 -22.78
C ASP A 483 5.93 1.21 -22.65
N LYS A 484 5.06 0.25 -23.04
CA LYS A 484 3.60 0.38 -23.05
C LYS A 484 2.92 -0.10 -21.76
N MET A 485 3.48 0.26 -20.62
CA MET A 485 2.97 -0.06 -19.29
C MET A 485 2.72 1.21 -18.48
N PRO A 486 1.85 1.17 -17.45
CA PRO A 486 1.68 2.30 -16.54
C PRO A 486 2.96 2.61 -15.76
N ILE A 487 3.08 3.85 -15.30
CA ILE A 487 4.22 4.34 -14.54
C ILE A 487 3.95 4.18 -13.03
N CYS A 488 4.94 3.67 -12.32
CA CYS A 488 5.01 3.64 -10.88
C CYS A 488 6.16 4.56 -10.42
N VAL A 489 5.84 5.78 -9.97
CA VAL A 489 6.85 6.71 -9.51
C VAL A 489 7.31 6.31 -8.10
N ALA A 490 8.62 6.06 -7.95
CA ALA A 490 9.28 5.84 -6.67
C ALA A 490 9.95 7.15 -6.21
N LYS A 491 9.33 7.85 -5.24
CA LYS A 491 9.79 9.13 -4.71
C LYS A 491 9.58 9.23 -3.20
N THR A 492 10.09 10.31 -2.60
CA THR A 492 9.80 10.65 -1.21
C THR A 492 8.29 10.82 -0.99
N GLN A 493 7.79 10.35 0.14
CA GLN A 493 6.40 10.55 0.57
C GLN A 493 6.16 11.90 1.26
N TYR A 494 7.20 12.66 1.57
CA TYR A 494 7.12 13.86 2.42
C TYR A 494 6.98 15.18 1.65
N SER A 495 6.88 15.12 0.34
CA SER A 495 6.68 16.28 -0.52
C SER A 495 5.92 15.89 -1.79
N LEU A 496 5.23 16.82 -2.41
CA LEU A 496 4.72 16.68 -3.78
C LEU A 496 5.87 16.59 -4.81
N SER A 497 7.06 17.19 -4.50
CA SER A 497 8.24 17.05 -5.33
C SER A 497 9.07 15.80 -4.96
N ASP A 498 10.22 15.62 -5.62
CA ASP A 498 11.25 14.63 -5.25
C ASP A 498 12.22 15.14 -4.16
N ASN A 499 12.06 16.40 -3.72
CA ASN A 499 12.82 16.99 -2.62
C ASN A 499 11.96 17.07 -1.35
N PRO A 500 12.25 16.30 -0.29
CA PRO A 500 11.46 16.28 0.94
C PRO A 500 11.45 17.60 1.73
N ALA A 501 12.36 18.54 1.42
CA ALA A 501 12.41 19.86 2.06
C ALA A 501 11.38 20.84 1.49
N LEU A 502 10.81 20.58 0.33
CA LEU A 502 9.79 21.42 -0.30
C LEU A 502 8.41 21.08 0.25
N LEU A 503 7.97 21.84 1.23
CA LEU A 503 6.69 21.63 1.92
C LEU A 503 5.52 22.32 1.20
N GLY A 504 4.29 22.02 1.63
CA GLY A 504 3.07 22.63 1.09
C GLY A 504 2.74 22.16 -0.33
N ALA A 505 2.50 23.09 -1.23
CA ALA A 505 2.30 22.85 -2.67
C ALA A 505 3.37 23.61 -3.46
N PRO A 506 4.60 23.08 -3.56
CA PRO A 506 5.71 23.75 -4.23
C PRO A 506 5.41 23.98 -5.71
N LYS A 507 6.01 25.04 -6.28
CA LYS A 507 5.93 25.40 -7.68
C LYS A 507 7.33 25.61 -8.24
N GLY A 508 7.49 25.63 -9.57
CA GLY A 508 8.76 25.94 -10.23
C GLY A 508 9.83 24.86 -10.11
N PHE A 509 9.46 23.61 -9.82
CA PHE A 509 10.39 22.49 -9.68
C PHE A 509 10.29 21.51 -10.84
N LYS A 510 11.37 20.80 -11.11
CA LYS A 510 11.39 19.63 -12.00
C LYS A 510 11.75 18.40 -11.18
N VAL A 511 11.13 17.28 -11.51
CA VAL A 511 11.42 15.97 -10.90
C VAL A 511 12.57 15.33 -11.66
N THR A 512 13.59 14.83 -10.94
CA THR A 512 14.74 14.15 -11.54
C THR A 512 14.61 12.64 -11.41
N VAL A 513 14.51 11.94 -12.54
CA VAL A 513 14.50 10.48 -12.62
C VAL A 513 15.91 9.96 -12.82
N LYS A 514 16.39 9.15 -11.89
CA LYS A 514 17.75 8.59 -11.88
C LYS A 514 17.84 7.18 -12.44
N ASP A 515 16.79 6.40 -12.25
CA ASP A 515 16.72 5.00 -12.65
C ASP A 515 15.33 4.66 -13.19
N VAL A 516 15.27 3.84 -14.24
CA VAL A 516 14.04 3.34 -14.84
C VAL A 516 14.14 1.84 -15.01
N ARG A 517 13.26 1.11 -14.38
CA ARG A 517 13.22 -0.36 -14.47
C ARG A 517 11.81 -0.84 -14.75
N VAL A 518 11.70 -1.97 -15.41
CA VAL A 518 10.42 -2.64 -15.65
C VAL A 518 10.21 -3.76 -14.63
N CYS A 519 8.98 -3.89 -14.15
CA CYS A 519 8.48 -5.03 -13.41
C CYS A 519 7.51 -5.77 -14.35
N THR A 520 8.04 -6.70 -15.16
CA THR A 520 7.30 -7.34 -16.26
C THR A 520 6.18 -8.26 -15.78
N GLY A 521 6.37 -8.90 -14.63
CA GLY A 521 5.33 -9.72 -14.00
C GLY A 521 4.24 -8.89 -13.33
N ALA A 522 4.61 -7.80 -12.67
CA ALA A 522 3.63 -6.86 -12.11
C ALA A 522 2.96 -6.01 -13.19
N GLY A 523 3.62 -5.75 -14.32
CA GLY A 523 3.10 -5.04 -15.48
C GLY A 523 3.16 -3.51 -15.35
N PHE A 524 4.19 -2.95 -14.72
CA PHE A 524 4.42 -1.50 -14.64
C PHE A 524 5.91 -1.13 -14.73
N ILE A 525 6.17 0.14 -15.04
CA ILE A 525 7.51 0.71 -15.12
C ILE A 525 7.76 1.55 -13.88
N VAL A 526 8.83 1.24 -13.14
CA VAL A 526 9.26 2.04 -11.99
C VAL A 526 10.19 3.14 -12.44
N CYS A 527 9.79 4.40 -12.22
CA CYS A 527 10.63 5.59 -12.40
C CYS A 527 11.10 6.08 -11.03
N GLN A 528 12.37 5.88 -10.71
CA GLN A 528 12.95 6.20 -9.42
C GLN A 528 13.58 7.59 -9.43
N THR A 529 13.15 8.48 -8.52
CA THR A 529 13.57 9.88 -8.50
C THR A 529 14.73 10.15 -7.55
N SER A 530 14.88 9.35 -6.49
CA SER A 530 15.90 9.52 -5.46
C SER A 530 16.41 8.16 -5.00
N ASN A 531 17.39 8.14 -4.11
CA ASN A 531 17.87 6.89 -3.52
C ASN A 531 16.81 6.33 -2.57
N ILE A 532 15.77 5.71 -3.11
CA ILE A 532 14.77 4.99 -2.35
C ILE A 532 15.37 3.66 -1.90
N MET A 533 15.48 3.47 -0.60
CA MET A 533 16.03 2.24 -0.05
C MET A 533 14.99 1.12 -0.08
N THR A 534 15.27 0.09 -0.84
CA THR A 534 14.44 -1.14 -0.91
C THR A 534 14.73 -2.11 0.23
N MET A 535 15.82 -1.89 1.00
CA MET A 535 16.11 -2.58 2.25
C MET A 535 16.29 -1.52 3.35
N PRO A 536 15.24 -1.23 4.15
CA PRO A 536 15.34 -0.33 5.29
C PRO A 536 16.32 -0.85 6.34
N GLY A 537 16.87 0.04 7.15
CA GLY A 537 17.66 -0.33 8.33
C GLY A 537 16.87 -0.08 9.60
N LEU A 538 17.21 -0.80 10.67
CA LEU A 538 16.71 -0.48 12.00
C LEU A 538 17.19 0.92 12.43
N PRO A 539 16.36 1.73 13.11
CA PRO A 539 16.75 3.03 13.64
C PRO A 539 17.69 2.88 14.84
N LYS A 540 18.19 4.00 15.37
CA LYS A 540 19.06 4.00 16.56
C LYS A 540 18.40 3.31 17.78
N VAL A 541 17.10 3.51 17.94
CA VAL A 541 16.28 2.84 18.97
C VAL A 541 15.07 2.25 18.25
N PRO A 542 15.14 0.98 17.85
CA PRO A 542 14.03 0.30 17.17
C PRO A 542 12.86 0.01 18.12
N ALA A 543 11.66 -0.14 17.57
CA ALA A 543 10.47 -0.55 18.33
C ALA A 543 10.70 -1.88 19.07
N ALA A 544 11.46 -2.78 18.47
CA ALA A 544 11.87 -4.06 19.08
C ALA A 544 12.47 -3.93 20.51
N ASN A 545 13.12 -2.80 20.83
CA ASN A 545 13.71 -2.60 22.17
C ASN A 545 12.67 -2.38 23.27
N ARG A 546 11.40 -2.20 22.90
CA ARG A 546 10.28 -1.94 23.85
C ARG A 546 9.29 -3.10 23.91
N MET A 547 9.45 -4.07 23.03
CA MET A 547 8.58 -5.25 22.94
C MET A 547 9.04 -6.30 23.93
N ASP A 548 8.10 -6.94 24.60
CA ASP A 548 8.35 -8.04 25.51
C ASP A 548 7.17 -9.02 25.52
N ILE A 549 7.36 -10.19 26.09
CA ILE A 549 6.35 -11.23 26.25
C ILE A 549 6.48 -11.87 27.63
N ASP A 550 5.37 -12.09 28.31
CA ASP A 550 5.34 -12.76 29.61
C ASP A 550 5.26 -14.31 29.48
N GLU A 551 5.26 -15.00 30.63
CA GLU A 551 5.16 -16.46 30.73
C GLU A 551 3.83 -17.03 30.24
N ASN A 552 2.79 -16.21 30.12
CA ASN A 552 1.48 -16.57 29.60
C ASN A 552 1.34 -16.26 28.10
N GLY A 553 2.38 -15.74 27.46
CA GLY A 553 2.37 -15.34 26.07
C GLY A 553 1.72 -13.98 25.80
N VAL A 554 1.52 -13.16 26.83
CA VAL A 554 0.94 -11.81 26.68
C VAL A 554 2.01 -10.85 26.19
N ILE A 555 1.78 -10.24 25.04
CA ILE A 555 2.72 -9.33 24.38
C ILE A 555 2.53 -7.91 24.91
N THR A 556 3.63 -7.20 25.13
CA THR A 556 3.67 -5.78 25.51
C THR A 556 4.55 -4.99 24.55
N GLY A 557 4.29 -3.69 24.44
CA GLY A 557 5.11 -2.79 23.62
C GLY A 557 4.97 -2.94 22.11
N LEU A 558 4.02 -3.71 21.65
CA LEU A 558 3.75 -3.91 20.21
C LEU A 558 2.98 -2.70 19.62
N PHE A 559 2.79 -1.63 20.28
CA PHE A 559 2.25 -0.29 19.92
C PHE A 559 1.56 0.36 21.10
#